data_52d1cdb245931369f1f45e68372a42f7
#
_entry.id   52d1cdb245931369f1f45e68372a42f7
#
_cell.length_a   1.000
_cell.length_b   1.000
_cell.length_c   1.000
_cell.angle_alpha   90.00
_cell.angle_beta   90.00
_cell.angle_gamma   90.00
#
_symmetry.space_group_name_H-M   'P 1'
#
loop_
_entity.id
_entity.type
_entity.pdbx_description
1 polymer ?
#
loop_
_entity_poly.entity_id
_entity_poly.type
_entity_poly.pdbx_seq_one_letter_code
_entity_poly.pdbx_strand_id
1 'polypeptide(L)'
;MCIHNKQKSICKECGGSGICIHHKHKSICKECSPQLVMIKMLRSEVYRTFKNSNLKKINHSIEYLGCDTNTLKEHFKKMTDEMTFDNIHIDHIKPVSKFNLHDEEELLRCCHFTNLQPLLSKDNLELNNKWSEENEIYWNEYIIYNPDFDKI
;
A
#
# COMPACT_ATOMS: atom_id res chain seq x y z
N MET A 1 -31.92 9.61 0.36
CA MET A 1 -31.57 9.45 -1.07
C MET A 1 -31.86 10.75 -1.80
N CYS A 2 -31.17 11.04 -2.90
CA CYS A 2 -31.46 12.20 -3.75
C CYS A 2 -32.33 11.79 -4.95
N ILE A 3 -32.73 12.77 -5.79
CA ILE A 3 -33.56 12.55 -7.01
C ILE A 3 -32.92 11.57 -8.01
N HIS A 4 -31.60 11.32 -7.89
CA HIS A 4 -30.83 10.37 -8.73
C HIS A 4 -30.73 8.98 -8.10
N ASN A 5 -31.55 8.65 -7.10
CA ASN A 5 -31.53 7.38 -6.36
C ASN A 5 -30.17 7.00 -5.75
N LYS A 6 -29.36 8.03 -5.42
CA LYS A 6 -28.06 7.87 -4.77
C LYS A 6 -28.08 8.49 -3.38
N GLN A 7 -27.17 8.05 -2.51
CA GLN A 7 -26.95 8.76 -1.25
C GLN A 7 -26.48 10.18 -1.58
N LYS A 8 -27.13 11.22 -1.00
CA LYS A 8 -26.89 12.62 -1.34
C LYS A 8 -25.42 13.03 -1.21
N SER A 9 -24.73 12.55 -0.16
CA SER A 9 -23.32 12.86 0.10
C SER A 9 -22.34 12.38 -0.97
N ILE A 10 -22.69 11.34 -1.73
CA ILE A 10 -21.83 10.75 -2.78
C ILE A 10 -22.39 10.95 -4.19
N CYS A 11 -23.49 11.68 -4.33
CA CYS A 11 -24.06 11.98 -5.63
C CYS A 11 -23.29 13.11 -6.31
N LYS A 12 -22.68 12.82 -7.46
CA LYS A 12 -21.94 13.81 -8.25
C LYS A 12 -22.85 14.92 -8.79
N GLU A 13 -24.00 14.54 -9.27
CA GLU A 13 -24.99 15.44 -9.88
C GLU A 13 -25.58 16.41 -8.84
N CYS A 14 -25.65 15.99 -7.57
CA CYS A 14 -26.11 16.84 -6.47
C CYS A 14 -24.98 17.63 -5.78
N GLY A 15 -23.75 17.51 -6.20
CA GLY A 15 -22.62 18.14 -5.54
C GLY A 15 -22.45 17.66 -4.08
N GLY A 16 -22.63 16.35 -3.83
CA GLY A 16 -22.58 15.77 -2.48
C GLY A 16 -21.29 16.09 -1.74
N SER A 17 -21.37 16.22 -0.41
CA SER A 17 -20.23 16.60 0.45
C SER A 17 -19.01 15.66 0.35
N GLY A 18 -19.21 14.42 -0.07
CA GLY A 18 -18.15 13.44 -0.34
C GLY A 18 -17.51 13.58 -1.73
N ILE A 19 -17.99 14.49 -2.57
CA ILE A 19 -17.47 14.75 -3.92
C ILE A 19 -16.56 15.98 -3.86
N CYS A 20 -15.42 15.91 -4.56
CA CYS A 20 -14.46 17.01 -4.65
C CYS A 20 -14.65 17.83 -5.93
N ILE A 21 -13.88 18.92 -6.07
CA ILE A 21 -13.89 19.81 -7.25
C ILE A 21 -13.55 19.08 -8.56
N HIS A 22 -12.85 17.93 -8.48
CA HIS A 22 -12.52 17.08 -9.64
C HIS A 22 -13.64 16.07 -9.97
N HIS A 23 -14.83 16.25 -9.42
CA HIS A 23 -15.99 15.36 -9.60
C HIS A 23 -15.72 13.88 -9.23
N LYS A 24 -14.74 13.64 -8.35
CA LYS A 24 -14.39 12.33 -7.80
C LYS A 24 -14.80 12.24 -6.34
N HIS A 25 -14.99 11.03 -5.83
CA HIS A 25 -15.14 10.85 -4.39
C HIS A 25 -13.84 11.30 -3.69
N LYS A 26 -13.92 12.13 -2.65
CA LYS A 26 -12.75 12.72 -1.97
C LYS A 26 -11.70 11.67 -1.56
N SER A 27 -12.14 10.50 -1.07
CA SER A 27 -11.23 9.44 -0.61
C SER A 27 -10.46 8.69 -1.71
N ILE A 28 -10.78 8.92 -2.99
CA ILE A 28 -10.10 8.32 -4.14
C ILE A 28 -9.57 9.36 -5.13
N CYS A 29 -9.70 10.62 -4.79
CA CYS A 29 -9.17 11.69 -5.62
C CYS A 29 -7.67 11.82 -5.36
N LYS A 30 -6.87 11.62 -6.39
CA LYS A 30 -5.40 11.65 -6.34
C LYS A 30 -4.89 13.05 -6.00
N GLU A 31 -5.59 14.07 -6.46
CA GLU A 31 -5.23 15.48 -6.26
C GLU A 31 -5.67 15.99 -4.88
N CYS A 32 -6.85 15.57 -4.40
CA CYS A 32 -7.40 16.04 -3.12
C CYS A 32 -6.93 15.24 -1.90
N SER A 33 -6.60 13.97 -2.08
CA SER A 33 -6.29 13.05 -0.99
C SER A 33 -5.23 12.02 -1.39
N PRO A 34 -4.04 12.47 -1.84
CA PRO A 34 -2.99 11.57 -2.33
C PRO A 34 -2.58 10.52 -1.27
N GLN A 35 -2.50 10.92 0.02
CA GLN A 35 -2.14 10.01 1.10
C GLN A 35 -3.18 8.88 1.28
N LEU A 36 -4.47 9.18 1.14
CA LEU A 36 -5.53 8.16 1.23
C LEU A 36 -5.48 7.20 0.04
N VAL A 37 -5.11 7.69 -1.13
CA VAL A 37 -4.91 6.85 -2.32
C VAL A 37 -3.73 5.90 -2.09
N MET A 38 -2.60 6.41 -1.59
CA MET A 38 -1.43 5.59 -1.25
C MET A 38 -1.77 4.48 -0.24
N ILE A 39 -2.44 4.83 0.85
CA ILE A 39 -2.88 3.84 1.86
C ILE A 39 -3.75 2.75 1.24
N LYS A 40 -4.63 3.10 0.30
CA LYS A 40 -5.44 2.11 -0.43
C LYS A 40 -4.58 1.20 -1.31
N MET A 41 -3.58 1.74 -1.98
CA MET A 41 -2.65 0.95 -2.79
C MET A 41 -1.89 -0.05 -1.92
N LEU A 42 -1.35 0.37 -0.77
CA LEU A 42 -0.67 -0.50 0.19
C LEU A 42 -1.57 -1.63 0.72
N ARG A 43 -2.80 -1.28 1.13
CA ARG A 43 -3.78 -2.29 1.57
C ARG A 43 -4.14 -3.27 0.46
N SER A 44 -4.19 -2.80 -0.78
CA SER A 44 -4.44 -3.65 -1.95
C SER A 44 -3.28 -4.58 -2.22
N GLU A 45 -2.03 -4.14 -1.97
CA GLU A 45 -0.84 -4.98 -2.11
C GLU A 45 -0.82 -6.10 -1.07
N VAL A 46 -1.07 -5.80 0.20
CA VAL A 46 -1.26 -6.83 1.24
C VAL A 46 -2.32 -7.85 0.81
N TYR A 47 -3.49 -7.38 0.35
CA TYR A 47 -4.54 -8.30 -0.12
C TYR A 47 -4.08 -9.16 -1.31
N ARG A 48 -3.32 -8.59 -2.24
CA ARG A 48 -2.78 -9.30 -3.40
C ARG A 48 -1.79 -10.39 -2.99
N THR A 49 -0.92 -10.11 -2.00
CA THR A 49 0.01 -11.09 -1.42
C THR A 49 -0.74 -12.32 -0.91
N PHE A 50 -1.79 -12.13 -0.11
CA PHE A 50 -2.60 -13.23 0.40
C PHE A 50 -3.32 -13.99 -0.70
N LYS A 51 -3.92 -13.29 -1.65
CA LYS A 51 -4.65 -13.89 -2.78
C LYS A 51 -3.74 -14.74 -3.66
N ASN A 52 -2.57 -14.23 -4.02
CA ASN A 52 -1.63 -14.93 -4.90
C ASN A 52 -0.96 -16.11 -4.20
N SER A 53 -0.82 -16.07 -2.89
CA SER A 53 -0.27 -17.16 -2.07
C SER A 53 -1.34 -18.16 -1.62
N ASN A 54 -2.59 -17.95 -2.01
CA ASN A 54 -3.74 -18.77 -1.61
C ASN A 54 -3.92 -18.90 -0.07
N LEU A 55 -3.51 -17.85 0.65
CA LEU A 55 -3.64 -17.78 2.11
C LEU A 55 -4.91 -17.04 2.51
N LYS A 56 -5.52 -17.46 3.61
CA LYS A 56 -6.68 -16.77 4.19
C LYS A 56 -6.20 -15.58 5.02
N LYS A 57 -6.59 -14.38 4.61
CA LYS A 57 -6.35 -13.16 5.39
C LYS A 57 -7.32 -13.12 6.58
N ILE A 58 -6.79 -13.06 7.80
CA ILE A 58 -7.58 -13.10 9.06
C ILE A 58 -7.80 -11.69 9.58
N ASN A 59 -6.75 -10.87 9.63
CA ASN A 59 -6.75 -9.53 10.22
C ASN A 59 -6.97 -8.42 9.18
N HIS A 60 -7.13 -7.19 9.63
CA HIS A 60 -7.16 -6.03 8.73
C HIS A 60 -5.79 -5.78 8.09
N SER A 61 -5.78 -5.24 6.85
CA SER A 61 -4.51 -5.00 6.14
C SER A 61 -3.57 -4.04 6.87
N ILE A 62 -4.09 -3.14 7.71
CA ILE A 62 -3.28 -2.20 8.50
C ILE A 62 -2.43 -2.90 9.55
N GLU A 63 -2.93 -3.99 10.12
CA GLU A 63 -2.22 -4.83 11.09
C GLU A 63 -1.01 -5.52 10.44
N TYR A 64 -1.19 -6.04 9.24
CA TYR A 64 -0.07 -6.60 8.45
C TYR A 64 0.94 -5.54 8.00
N LEU A 65 0.50 -4.30 7.80
CA LEU A 65 1.41 -3.19 7.49
C LEU A 65 2.26 -2.78 8.71
N GLY A 66 1.85 -3.16 9.92
CA GLY A 66 2.63 -2.96 11.15
C GLY A 66 2.81 -1.50 11.54
N CYS A 67 1.89 -0.61 11.17
CA CYS A 67 1.96 0.80 11.54
C CYS A 67 0.62 1.51 11.40
N ASP A 68 0.50 2.67 11.99
CA ASP A 68 -0.68 3.50 11.87
C ASP A 68 -0.72 4.29 10.54
N THR A 69 -1.86 4.90 10.27
CA THR A 69 -2.08 5.70 9.06
C THR A 69 -1.17 6.92 8.97
N ASN A 70 -0.75 7.50 10.08
CA ASN A 70 0.12 8.69 10.08
C ASN A 70 1.55 8.30 9.72
N THR A 71 2.04 7.21 10.29
CA THR A 71 3.34 6.62 9.93
C THR A 71 3.42 6.30 8.44
N LEU A 72 2.36 5.70 7.86
CA LEU A 72 2.30 5.44 6.42
C LEU A 72 2.36 6.73 5.60
N LYS A 73 1.65 7.78 6.02
CA LYS A 73 1.70 9.08 5.32
C LYS A 73 3.10 9.67 5.31
N GLU A 74 3.80 9.62 6.44
CA GLU A 74 5.17 10.15 6.55
C GLU A 74 6.17 9.30 5.74
N HIS A 75 6.08 7.97 5.84
CA HIS A 75 6.97 7.05 5.13
C HIS A 75 6.91 7.25 3.61
N PHE A 76 5.71 7.41 3.07
CA PHE A 76 5.47 7.56 1.64
C PHE A 76 5.37 9.03 1.15
N LYS A 77 5.78 10.00 1.96
CA LYS A 77 5.88 11.42 1.54
C LYS A 77 6.92 11.63 0.42
N LYS A 78 7.92 10.78 0.36
CA LYS A 78 9.08 10.91 -0.54
C LYS A 78 8.84 10.27 -1.91
N MET A 79 7.67 10.49 -2.49
CA MET A 79 7.51 10.23 -3.92
C MET A 79 8.36 11.24 -4.68
N THR A 80 9.14 10.79 -5.65
CA THR A 80 9.90 11.68 -6.52
C THR A 80 8.97 12.46 -7.44
N ASP A 81 9.42 13.60 -7.97
CA ASP A 81 8.61 14.45 -8.86
C ASP A 81 8.13 13.72 -10.13
N GLU A 82 8.84 12.65 -10.53
CA GLU A 82 8.47 11.82 -11.69
C GLU A 82 7.37 10.80 -11.38
N MET A 83 7.10 10.54 -10.10
CA MET A 83 6.13 9.54 -9.67
C MET A 83 4.73 10.12 -9.57
N THR A 84 3.79 9.47 -10.25
CA THR A 84 2.36 9.76 -10.15
C THR A 84 1.59 8.49 -9.84
N PHE A 85 0.38 8.61 -9.29
CA PHE A 85 -0.48 7.45 -9.01
C PHE A 85 -0.92 6.67 -10.27
N ASP A 86 -0.58 7.15 -11.46
CA ASP A 86 -0.89 6.50 -12.73
C ASP A 86 0.29 5.71 -13.28
N ASN A 87 1.51 6.01 -12.82
CA ASN A 87 2.73 5.40 -13.32
C ASN A 87 3.53 4.63 -12.26
N ILE A 88 3.00 4.46 -11.05
CA ILE A 88 3.64 3.69 -9.98
C ILE A 88 2.90 2.40 -9.68
N HIS A 89 3.68 1.41 -9.24
CA HIS A 89 3.21 0.22 -8.53
C HIS A 89 3.76 0.22 -7.10
N ILE A 90 3.04 -0.36 -6.17
CA ILE A 90 3.63 -0.75 -4.89
C ILE A 90 4.30 -2.10 -5.10
N ASP A 91 5.54 -2.18 -4.74
CA ASP A 91 6.37 -3.37 -4.87
C ASP A 91 7.00 -3.74 -3.53
N HIS A 92 7.40 -5.02 -3.40
CA HIS A 92 8.12 -5.52 -2.24
C HIS A 92 9.63 -5.36 -2.46
N ILE A 93 10.34 -4.73 -1.52
CA ILE A 93 11.80 -4.58 -1.57
C ILE A 93 12.43 -5.97 -1.61
N LYS A 94 12.14 -6.82 -0.62
CA LYS A 94 12.44 -8.26 -0.68
C LYS A 94 11.24 -8.98 -1.30
N PRO A 95 11.41 -9.67 -2.43
CA PRO A 95 10.31 -10.29 -3.15
C PRO A 95 9.54 -11.30 -2.32
N VAL A 96 8.21 -11.34 -2.51
CA VAL A 96 7.31 -12.28 -1.80
C VAL A 96 7.80 -13.73 -1.88
N SER A 97 8.37 -14.13 -3.03
CA SER A 97 8.91 -15.48 -3.26
C SER A 97 10.09 -15.87 -2.37
N LYS A 98 10.67 -14.91 -1.64
CA LYS A 98 11.80 -15.10 -0.73
C LYS A 98 11.39 -15.21 0.74
N PHE A 99 10.09 -15.27 1.02
CA PHE A 99 9.53 -15.47 2.34
C PHE A 99 8.79 -16.81 2.44
N ASN A 100 8.87 -17.44 3.59
CA ASN A 100 7.99 -18.54 3.96
C ASN A 100 6.68 -17.97 4.52
N LEU A 101 5.69 -17.75 3.68
CA LEU A 101 4.42 -17.14 4.08
C LEU A 101 3.55 -18.02 4.99
N HIS A 102 3.94 -19.26 5.27
CA HIS A 102 3.32 -20.11 6.29
C HIS A 102 3.91 -19.88 7.69
N ASP A 103 5.03 -19.19 7.78
CA ASP A 103 5.58 -18.66 9.02
C ASP A 103 4.98 -17.29 9.29
N GLU A 104 4.40 -17.10 10.48
CA GLU A 104 3.68 -15.87 10.84
C GLU A 104 4.60 -14.65 10.87
N GLU A 105 5.82 -14.80 11.41
CA GLU A 105 6.78 -13.70 11.47
C GLU A 105 7.25 -13.29 10.06
N GLU A 106 7.57 -14.26 9.21
CA GLU A 106 7.96 -13.99 7.83
C GLU A 106 6.84 -13.36 7.02
N LEU A 107 5.59 -13.78 7.24
CA LEU A 107 4.42 -13.18 6.62
C LEU A 107 4.25 -11.72 7.03
N LEU A 108 4.38 -11.42 8.32
CA LEU A 108 4.31 -10.04 8.83
C LEU A 108 5.44 -9.19 8.25
N ARG A 109 6.67 -9.68 8.22
CA ARG A 109 7.82 -8.98 7.62
C ARG A 109 7.64 -8.76 6.13
N CYS A 110 7.08 -9.71 5.41
CA CYS A 110 6.76 -9.58 3.99
C CYS A 110 5.79 -8.42 3.73
N CYS A 111 4.71 -8.34 4.50
CA CYS A 111 3.65 -7.35 4.34
C CYS A 111 3.93 -6.01 5.04
N HIS A 112 4.99 -5.92 5.86
CA HIS A 112 5.33 -4.73 6.64
C HIS A 112 5.60 -3.53 5.74
N PHE A 113 5.17 -2.34 6.16
CA PHE A 113 5.30 -1.12 5.37
C PHE A 113 6.74 -0.78 4.96
N THR A 114 7.74 -1.17 5.78
CA THR A 114 9.16 -0.96 5.48
C THR A 114 9.67 -1.85 4.35
N ASN A 115 8.99 -2.97 4.06
CA ASN A 115 9.29 -3.82 2.92
C ASN A 115 8.54 -3.41 1.65
N LEU A 116 7.73 -2.34 1.71
CA LEU A 116 6.94 -1.86 0.58
C LEU A 116 7.48 -0.52 0.08
N GLN A 117 7.57 -0.37 -1.23
CA GLN A 117 8.04 0.86 -1.88
C GLN A 117 7.19 1.19 -3.11
N PRO A 118 6.97 2.48 -3.41
CA PRO A 118 6.46 2.89 -4.70
C PRO A 118 7.60 2.83 -5.72
N LEU A 119 7.37 2.14 -6.84
CA LEU A 119 8.27 2.10 -7.98
C LEU A 119 7.57 2.58 -9.23
N LEU A 120 8.29 3.22 -10.14
CA LEU A 120 7.78 3.45 -11.49
C LEU A 120 7.47 2.10 -12.15
N SER A 121 6.35 2.03 -12.84
CA SER A 121 5.89 0.78 -13.46
C SER A 121 6.92 0.16 -14.41
N LYS A 122 7.71 1.01 -15.09
CA LYS A 122 8.83 0.58 -15.96
C LYS A 122 9.94 -0.11 -15.16
N ASP A 123 10.34 0.49 -14.04
CA ASP A 123 11.45 -0.01 -13.20
C ASP A 123 11.05 -1.32 -12.51
N ASN A 124 9.80 -1.42 -12.07
CA ASN A 124 9.26 -2.65 -11.48
C ASN A 124 9.32 -3.84 -12.45
N LEU A 125 9.05 -3.62 -13.75
CA LEU A 125 9.15 -4.66 -14.77
C LEU A 125 10.61 -5.10 -15.01
N GLU A 126 11.57 -4.20 -14.90
CA GLU A 126 13.00 -4.49 -15.09
C GLU A 126 13.60 -5.27 -13.91
N LEU A 127 13.16 -4.98 -12.68
CA LEU A 127 13.63 -5.67 -11.47
C LEU A 127 13.24 -7.16 -11.45
N ASN A 128 12.08 -7.52 -11.94
CA ASN A 128 11.60 -8.88 -12.20
C ASN A 128 12.00 -9.91 -11.12
N ASN A 129 11.77 -9.61 -9.85
CA ASN A 129 12.06 -10.48 -8.69
C ASN A 129 13.53 -10.92 -8.56
N LYS A 130 14.47 -10.20 -9.15
CA LYS A 130 15.90 -10.46 -8.96
C LYS A 130 16.29 -10.20 -7.50
N TRP A 131 16.93 -11.18 -6.88
CA TRP A 131 17.34 -11.10 -5.48
C TRP A 131 18.69 -11.76 -5.31
N SER A 132 19.70 -11.01 -4.86
CA SER A 132 21.06 -11.46 -4.61
C SER A 132 21.33 -11.62 -3.12
N GLU A 133 22.45 -12.25 -2.77
CA GLU A 133 22.94 -12.32 -1.38
C GLU A 133 23.25 -10.92 -0.82
N GLU A 134 23.77 -10.02 -1.65
CA GLU A 134 24.02 -8.62 -1.27
C GLU A 134 22.71 -7.89 -0.92
N ASN A 135 21.64 -8.13 -1.68
CA ASN A 135 20.31 -7.60 -1.36
C ASN A 135 19.79 -8.16 -0.04
N GLU A 136 20.02 -9.45 0.26
CA GLU A 136 19.61 -10.06 1.53
C GLU A 136 20.34 -9.42 2.72
N ILE A 137 21.66 -9.21 2.60
CA ILE A 137 22.46 -8.53 3.64
C ILE A 137 21.93 -7.11 3.87
N TYR A 138 21.77 -6.34 2.78
CA TYR A 138 21.24 -4.98 2.86
C TYR A 138 19.86 -4.94 3.51
N TRP A 139 18.96 -5.84 3.11
CA TRP A 139 17.61 -5.89 3.65
C TRP A 139 17.59 -6.19 5.15
N ASN A 140 18.43 -7.13 5.60
CA ASN A 140 18.55 -7.49 7.02
C ASN A 140 19.18 -6.37 7.87
N GLU A 141 20.07 -5.56 7.31
CA GLU A 141 20.75 -4.47 8.02
C GLU A 141 19.91 -3.18 8.06
N TYR A 142 19.22 -2.85 7.00
CA TYR A 142 18.61 -1.52 6.81
C TYR A 142 17.10 -1.52 6.78
N ILE A 143 16.45 -2.62 6.50
CA ILE A 143 14.99 -2.71 6.55
C ILE A 143 14.60 -3.15 7.95
N ILE A 144 14.37 -2.16 8.81
CA ILE A 144 14.05 -2.40 10.22
C ILE A 144 12.61 -2.88 10.33
N TYR A 145 12.45 -4.17 10.66
CA TYR A 145 11.20 -4.70 11.17
C TYR A 145 11.16 -4.42 12.69
N ASN A 146 10.20 -3.63 13.13
CA ASN A 146 9.96 -3.39 14.55
C ASN A 146 8.72 -4.17 15.01
N PRO A 147 8.88 -5.34 15.63
CA PRO A 147 7.74 -6.15 16.09
C PRO A 147 6.96 -5.52 17.25
N ASP A 148 7.51 -4.51 17.92
CA ASP A 148 6.85 -3.84 19.05
C ASP A 148 5.82 -2.79 18.61
N PHE A 149 5.65 -2.54 17.32
CA PHE A 149 4.63 -1.66 16.80
C PHE A 149 3.20 -2.23 16.95
N ASP A 150 3.07 -3.54 17.20
CA ASP A 150 1.80 -4.23 17.37
C ASP A 150 1.15 -4.03 18.76
N LYS A 151 1.75 -3.19 19.64
CA LYS A 151 1.30 -3.02 21.04
C LYS A 151 0.76 -1.64 21.39
N ILE A 152 0.39 -0.81 20.38
CA ILE A 152 -0.24 0.48 20.66
C ILE A 152 -1.70 0.48 20.25
#